data_9c8ac95b15934fac7671e286e9d4fa32
#
_entry.id   9c8ac95b15934fac7671e286e9d4fa32
#
_cell.length_a   1.000
_cell.length_b   1.000
_cell.length_c   1.000
_cell.angle_alpha   90.00
_cell.angle_beta   90.00
_cell.angle_gamma   90.00
#
_symmetry.space_group_name_H-M   'P 1'
#
loop_
_entity.id
_entity.type
_entity.pdbx_description
1 polymer ?
#
loop_
_entity_poly.entity_id
_entity_poly.type
_entity_poly.pdbx_seq_one_letter_code
_entity_poly.pdbx_strand_id
1 'polypeptide(L)'
;VVEEVRRVGATPVVGDSPGGAIRGIKRVWANTGMEEMARRANVELVNFEASGSRGIKFGSYTFYVAKPVLEADVIINLPKLKTHSLTLLTCAVKNMFGVMPGFRKGEQHKLYPTPNEFAKMLLHLYKLVTPSLSIVDAGLAMEGNGPSSGNPKWLGLLMAGEDGVAIDAAAARLIGFPDGFVDTTRIASEMNLGEARVEELRLVGDAALARAEGFLLPSNRVRKLIPGPLVRLLAPLVTVKPVIDPEKCTGRGCCAESCPVETNRKEGADYRIV
;
A
#
# COMPACT_ATOMS: atom_id res chain seq x y z
N VAL A 1 12.74 -1.49 15.47
CA VAL A 1 13.31 -1.07 14.19
C VAL A 1 13.98 0.28 14.31
N VAL A 2 13.30 1.36 14.74
CA VAL A 2 13.87 2.72 14.86
C VAL A 2 15.16 2.73 15.69
N GLU A 3 15.15 2.07 16.85
CA GLU A 3 16.31 1.96 17.74
C GLU A 3 17.47 1.22 17.08
N GLU A 4 17.19 0.12 16.36
CA GLU A 4 18.21 -0.65 15.66
C GLU A 4 18.85 0.14 14.51
N VAL A 5 18.04 0.91 13.77
CA VAL A 5 18.56 1.81 12.72
C VAL A 5 19.52 2.83 13.31
N ARG A 6 19.18 3.43 14.47
CA ARG A 6 20.08 4.36 15.16
C ARG A 6 21.34 3.67 15.69
N ARG A 7 21.21 2.45 16.20
CA ARG A 7 22.35 1.70 16.75
C ARG A 7 23.46 1.46 15.71
N VAL A 8 23.09 1.36 14.43
CA VAL A 8 24.06 1.24 13.33
C VAL A 8 24.49 2.59 12.74
N GLY A 9 24.15 3.71 13.37
CA GLY A 9 24.59 5.05 12.98
C GLY A 9 23.75 5.72 11.86
N ALA A 10 22.61 5.13 11.47
CA ALA A 10 21.73 5.71 10.48
C ALA A 10 20.64 6.59 11.11
N THR A 11 20.09 7.52 10.34
CA THR A 11 19.01 8.42 10.77
C THR A 11 17.65 7.86 10.30
N PRO A 12 16.81 7.35 11.21
CA PRO A 12 15.49 6.84 10.83
C PRO A 12 14.49 7.96 10.61
N VAL A 13 13.65 7.77 9.60
CA VAL A 13 12.45 8.56 9.32
C VAL A 13 11.29 7.58 9.13
N VAL A 14 10.14 7.83 9.70
CA VAL A 14 8.94 7.01 9.53
C VAL A 14 7.93 7.78 8.69
N GLY A 15 7.40 7.15 7.67
CA GLY A 15 6.42 7.79 6.79
C GLY A 15 5.37 6.83 6.28
N ASP A 16 4.20 7.36 5.97
CA ASP A 16 3.10 6.61 5.35
C ASP A 16 2.14 7.55 4.61
N SER A 17 1.37 6.94 3.69
CA SER A 17 0.17 7.50 3.11
C SER A 17 -0.95 6.48 3.27
N PRO A 18 -1.95 6.73 4.14
CA PRO A 18 -3.05 5.81 4.39
C PRO A 18 -3.86 5.49 3.13
N GLY A 19 -4.50 4.33 3.10
CA GLY A 19 -5.44 3.96 2.03
C GLY A 19 -6.70 4.81 2.06
N GLY A 20 -7.12 5.32 0.88
CA GLY A 20 -8.35 6.10 0.72
C GLY A 20 -8.14 7.62 0.82
N ALA A 21 -9.19 8.38 0.48
CA ALA A 21 -9.22 9.83 0.63
C ALA A 21 -9.59 10.20 2.08
N ILE A 22 -8.66 9.98 3.00
CA ILE A 22 -8.91 10.22 4.43
C ILE A 22 -8.61 11.68 4.74
N ARG A 23 -9.63 12.43 5.13
CA ARG A 23 -9.44 13.76 5.72
C ARG A 23 -8.82 13.58 7.11
N GLY A 24 -7.61 14.12 7.29
CA GLY A 24 -6.94 14.19 8.57
C GLY A 24 -6.07 12.98 8.89
N ILE A 25 -4.88 12.91 8.27
CA ILE A 25 -3.85 11.91 8.58
C ILE A 25 -3.53 11.83 10.08
N LYS A 26 -3.57 12.95 10.81
CA LYS A 26 -3.35 12.99 12.26
C LYS A 26 -4.31 12.06 13.03
N ARG A 27 -5.59 12.00 12.61
CA ARG A 27 -6.55 11.09 13.22
C ARG A 27 -6.19 9.61 12.96
N VAL A 28 -5.67 9.30 11.77
CA VAL A 28 -5.20 7.95 11.46
C VAL A 28 -4.00 7.61 12.33
N TRP A 29 -3.03 8.48 12.42
CA TRP A 29 -1.83 8.26 13.24
C TRP A 29 -2.14 8.11 14.73
N ALA A 30 -3.06 8.93 15.26
CA ALA A 30 -3.53 8.80 16.63
C ALA A 30 -4.23 7.44 16.86
N ASN A 31 -5.16 7.06 15.96
CA ASN A 31 -5.92 5.81 16.09
C ASN A 31 -5.09 4.54 15.88
N THR A 32 -4.01 4.63 15.10
CA THR A 32 -3.11 3.49 14.82
C THR A 32 -1.94 3.41 15.79
N GLY A 33 -1.78 4.39 16.69
CA GLY A 33 -0.65 4.47 17.62
C GLY A 33 0.66 4.95 16.98
N MET A 34 0.67 5.33 15.69
CA MET A 34 1.87 5.81 15.00
C MET A 34 2.40 7.10 15.62
N GLU A 35 1.52 8.02 15.99
CA GLU A 35 1.89 9.27 16.63
C GLU A 35 2.58 9.04 17.99
N GLU A 36 2.00 8.16 18.81
CA GLU A 36 2.58 7.80 20.12
C GLU A 36 3.90 7.03 19.96
N MET A 37 3.98 6.12 19.00
CA MET A 37 5.23 5.42 18.69
C MET A 37 6.32 6.40 18.26
N ALA A 38 6.02 7.35 17.37
CA ALA A 38 6.98 8.34 16.89
C ALA A 38 7.47 9.24 18.03
N ARG A 39 6.56 9.66 18.91
CA ARG A 39 6.88 10.45 20.11
C ARG A 39 7.80 9.67 21.06
N ARG A 40 7.48 8.40 21.39
CA ARG A 40 8.29 7.55 22.26
C ARG A 40 9.67 7.26 21.70
N ALA A 41 9.72 6.95 20.41
CA ALA A 41 10.98 6.67 19.72
C ALA A 41 11.74 7.94 19.33
N ASN A 42 11.18 9.14 19.59
CA ASN A 42 11.74 10.44 19.17
C ASN A 42 12.16 10.41 17.69
N VAL A 43 11.27 9.94 16.79
CA VAL A 43 11.52 9.83 15.35
C VAL A 43 10.57 10.72 14.57
N GLU A 44 11.06 11.27 13.47
CA GLU A 44 10.23 12.07 12.57
C GLU A 44 9.14 11.21 11.92
N LEU A 45 7.90 11.69 11.95
CA LEU A 45 6.76 11.07 11.29
C LEU A 45 6.34 11.92 10.09
N VAL A 46 6.69 11.47 8.90
CA VAL A 46 6.50 12.20 7.64
C VAL A 46 5.16 11.85 7.00
N ASN A 47 4.40 12.88 6.68
CA ASN A 47 3.15 12.76 5.95
C ASN A 47 3.40 12.72 4.45
N PHE A 48 3.31 11.55 3.80
CA PHE A 48 3.48 11.42 2.36
C PHE A 48 2.38 12.10 1.53
N GLU A 49 1.23 12.44 2.14
CA GLU A 49 0.18 13.24 1.47
C GLU A 49 0.61 14.70 1.25
N ALA A 50 1.52 15.22 2.08
CA ALA A 50 1.93 16.62 2.10
C ALA A 50 3.43 16.84 1.83
N SER A 51 4.22 15.77 1.70
CA SER A 51 5.68 15.89 1.49
C SER A 51 6.08 16.23 0.06
N GLY A 52 5.11 16.42 -0.84
CA GLY A 52 5.36 16.50 -2.27
C GLY A 52 5.64 15.12 -2.89
N SER A 53 5.50 15.03 -4.19
CA SER A 53 5.78 13.80 -4.94
C SER A 53 6.46 14.11 -6.26
N ARG A 54 7.12 13.10 -6.84
CA ARG A 54 7.70 13.19 -8.18
C ARG A 54 7.09 12.13 -9.07
N GLY A 55 6.62 12.55 -10.27
CA GLY A 55 6.17 11.65 -11.31
C GLY A 55 7.34 10.94 -11.97
N ILE A 56 7.32 9.62 -11.98
CA ILE A 56 8.34 8.77 -12.58
C ILE A 56 7.67 7.86 -13.60
N LYS A 57 8.12 7.93 -14.84
CA LYS A 57 7.72 6.99 -15.89
C LYS A 57 8.54 5.72 -15.76
N PHE A 58 7.88 4.58 -15.56
CA PHE A 58 8.52 3.28 -15.43
C PHE A 58 7.78 2.24 -16.27
N GLY A 59 8.37 1.85 -17.38
CA GLY A 59 7.69 1.05 -18.41
C GLY A 59 6.50 1.82 -18.99
N SER A 60 5.33 1.18 -19.01
CA SER A 60 4.05 1.78 -19.44
C SER A 60 3.31 2.52 -18.34
N TYR A 61 3.86 2.59 -17.13
CA TYR A 61 3.24 3.20 -15.96
C TYR A 61 3.86 4.56 -15.65
N THR A 62 3.05 5.42 -15.01
CA THR A 62 3.55 6.64 -14.37
C THR A 62 3.17 6.59 -12.90
N PHE A 63 4.17 6.65 -12.03
CA PHE A 63 4.01 6.63 -10.59
C PHE A 63 4.37 7.98 -9.99
N TYR A 64 3.55 8.47 -9.08
CA TYR A 64 3.88 9.64 -8.27
C TYR A 64 4.34 9.15 -6.90
N VAL A 65 5.64 9.20 -6.68
CA VAL A 65 6.25 8.70 -5.45
C VAL A 65 6.58 9.88 -4.55
N ALA A 66 6.27 9.75 -3.26
CA ALA A 66 6.58 10.76 -2.25
C ALA A 66 8.09 11.05 -2.22
N LYS A 67 8.46 12.34 -2.15
CA LYS A 67 9.86 12.76 -2.19
C LYS A 67 10.73 12.09 -1.12
N PRO A 68 10.30 11.98 0.15
CA PRO A 68 11.12 11.35 1.19
C PRO A 68 11.46 9.88 0.89
N VAL A 69 10.61 9.17 0.14
CA VAL A 69 10.90 7.79 -0.28
C VAL A 69 12.02 7.76 -1.33
N LEU A 70 12.04 8.75 -2.22
CA LEU A 70 13.06 8.86 -3.28
C LEU A 70 14.39 9.41 -2.77
N GLU A 71 14.38 10.06 -1.63
CA GLU A 71 15.53 10.66 -0.96
C GLU A 71 16.17 9.73 0.08
N ALA A 72 15.47 8.65 0.44
CA ALA A 72 15.96 7.65 1.38
C ALA A 72 17.05 6.77 0.75
N ASP A 73 18.16 6.58 1.46
CA ASP A 73 19.24 5.67 1.06
C ASP A 73 18.82 4.20 1.20
N VAL A 74 17.99 3.90 2.22
CA VAL A 74 17.49 2.55 2.54
C VAL A 74 16.02 2.61 2.88
N ILE A 75 15.23 1.71 2.34
CA ILE A 75 13.82 1.56 2.65
C ILE A 75 13.60 0.27 3.43
N ILE A 76 13.07 0.38 4.65
CA ILE A 76 12.59 -0.75 5.45
C ILE A 76 11.06 -0.73 5.42
N ASN A 77 10.47 -1.75 4.85
CA ASN A 77 9.03 -1.88 4.68
C ASN A 77 8.42 -2.61 5.88
N LEU A 78 7.41 -2.00 6.54
CA LEU A 78 6.79 -2.53 7.75
C LEU A 78 5.28 -2.80 7.51
N PRO A 79 4.94 -3.82 6.74
CA PRO A 79 3.55 -4.13 6.40
C PRO A 79 2.81 -4.83 7.55
N LYS A 80 1.50 -4.60 7.59
CA LYS A 80 0.54 -5.37 8.37
C LYS A 80 -0.07 -6.45 7.48
N LEU A 81 -0.06 -7.71 7.93
CA LEU A 81 -0.73 -8.80 7.20
C LEU A 81 -2.24 -8.63 7.24
N LYS A 82 -2.87 -8.52 6.08
CA LYS A 82 -4.32 -8.42 5.96
C LYS A 82 -4.85 -8.89 4.61
N THR A 83 -6.09 -9.35 4.64
CA THR A 83 -6.86 -9.67 3.44
C THR A 83 -7.23 -8.42 2.65
N HIS A 84 -7.60 -8.60 1.38
CA HIS A 84 -8.02 -7.51 0.50
C HIS A 84 -8.99 -8.02 -0.57
N SER A 85 -10.11 -7.34 -0.76
CA SER A 85 -11.16 -7.73 -1.71
C SER A 85 -10.74 -7.69 -3.18
N LEU A 86 -9.72 -6.92 -3.56
CA LEU A 86 -9.22 -6.84 -4.95
C LEU A 86 -8.00 -7.74 -5.15
N THR A 87 -6.97 -7.58 -4.31
CA THR A 87 -5.67 -8.26 -4.45
C THR A 87 -5.55 -9.53 -3.62
N LEU A 88 -6.60 -9.91 -2.88
CA LEU A 88 -6.67 -11.01 -1.92
C LEU A 88 -5.78 -10.82 -0.69
N LEU A 89 -4.56 -10.34 -0.87
CA LEU A 89 -3.55 -10.13 0.15
C LEU A 89 -3.06 -8.67 0.15
N THR A 90 -2.82 -8.12 1.32
CA THR A 90 -1.97 -6.97 1.58
C THR A 90 -0.86 -7.42 2.51
N CYS A 91 0.37 -7.38 2.03
CA CYS A 91 1.56 -7.73 2.77
C CYS A 91 2.75 -6.91 2.21
N ALA A 92 3.93 -7.48 1.99
CA ALA A 92 5.12 -6.73 1.64
C ALA A 92 5.00 -5.95 0.30
N VAL A 93 4.60 -6.61 -0.78
CA VAL A 93 4.48 -5.97 -2.11
C VAL A 93 3.45 -4.85 -2.10
N LYS A 94 2.24 -5.15 -1.63
CA LYS A 94 1.16 -4.16 -1.67
C LYS A 94 1.34 -3.02 -0.67
N ASN A 95 2.08 -3.21 0.42
CA ASN A 95 2.36 -2.12 1.37
C ASN A 95 3.12 -0.98 0.71
N MET A 96 3.98 -1.29 -0.28
CA MET A 96 4.71 -0.27 -1.05
C MET A 96 3.79 0.66 -1.86
N PHE A 97 2.51 0.32 -2.02
CA PHE A 97 1.52 1.27 -2.55
C PHE A 97 1.32 2.50 -1.65
N GLY A 98 1.71 2.40 -0.38
CA GLY A 98 1.75 3.51 0.59
C GLY A 98 2.74 4.62 0.24
N VAL A 99 3.73 4.39 -0.64
CA VAL A 99 4.69 5.43 -1.08
C VAL A 99 4.06 6.47 -2.02
N MET A 100 2.86 6.19 -2.53
CA MET A 100 2.11 7.12 -3.37
C MET A 100 1.13 7.94 -2.52
N PRO A 101 0.99 9.28 -2.76
CA PRO A 101 -0.04 10.09 -2.11
C PRO A 101 -1.46 9.60 -2.41
N GLY A 102 -2.37 9.77 -1.44
CA GLY A 102 -3.68 9.11 -1.38
C GLY A 102 -4.56 9.24 -2.60
N PHE A 103 -4.77 10.44 -3.15
CA PHE A 103 -5.59 10.65 -4.35
C PHE A 103 -5.02 9.92 -5.58
N ARG A 104 -3.70 9.86 -5.73
CA ARG A 104 -3.04 9.11 -6.81
C ARG A 104 -3.30 7.61 -6.71
N LYS A 105 -3.45 7.07 -5.50
CA LYS A 105 -3.87 5.66 -5.31
C LYS A 105 -5.27 5.40 -5.88
N GLY A 106 -6.21 6.33 -5.65
CA GLY A 106 -7.55 6.26 -6.23
C GLY A 106 -7.55 6.29 -7.76
N GLU A 107 -6.67 7.08 -8.36
CA GLU A 107 -6.47 7.14 -9.81
C GLU A 107 -5.97 5.78 -10.35
N GLN A 108 -5.00 5.15 -9.70
CA GLN A 108 -4.50 3.83 -10.10
C GLN A 108 -5.60 2.75 -10.05
N HIS A 109 -6.50 2.80 -9.07
CA HIS A 109 -7.65 1.89 -9.01
C HIS A 109 -8.62 2.06 -10.18
N LYS A 110 -8.71 3.27 -10.76
CA LYS A 110 -9.53 3.54 -11.95
C LYS A 110 -8.85 3.08 -13.23
N LEU A 111 -7.55 3.33 -13.35
CA LEU A 111 -6.75 2.97 -14.52
C LEU A 111 -6.59 1.46 -14.65
N TYR A 112 -6.46 0.76 -13.53
CA TYR A 112 -6.21 -0.68 -13.45
C TYR A 112 -7.28 -1.39 -12.60
N PRO A 113 -8.53 -1.48 -13.09
CA PRO A 113 -9.67 -1.89 -12.27
C PRO A 113 -9.77 -3.40 -12.04
N THR A 114 -9.07 -4.22 -12.83
CA THR A 114 -9.09 -5.68 -12.66
C THR A 114 -7.98 -6.16 -11.72
N PRO A 115 -8.17 -7.31 -11.02
CA PRO A 115 -7.15 -7.86 -10.14
C PRO A 115 -5.79 -8.04 -10.83
N ASN A 116 -5.78 -8.54 -12.06
CA ASN A 116 -4.56 -8.79 -12.81
C ASN A 116 -3.83 -7.51 -13.24
N GLU A 117 -4.56 -6.52 -13.79
CA GLU A 117 -3.98 -5.22 -14.16
C GLU A 117 -3.42 -4.50 -12.93
N PHE A 118 -4.18 -4.53 -11.82
CA PHE A 118 -3.76 -3.89 -10.58
C PHE A 118 -2.53 -4.56 -9.97
N ALA A 119 -2.47 -5.91 -10.01
CA ALA A 119 -1.29 -6.65 -9.56
C ALA A 119 -0.05 -6.30 -10.38
N LYS A 120 -0.16 -6.24 -11.71
CA LYS A 120 0.95 -5.80 -12.59
C LYS A 120 1.43 -4.39 -12.25
N MET A 121 0.51 -3.45 -12.07
CA MET A 121 0.84 -2.08 -11.66
C MET A 121 1.58 -2.07 -10.32
N LEU A 122 1.08 -2.79 -9.31
CA LEU A 122 1.74 -2.89 -7.99
C LEU A 122 3.16 -3.44 -8.09
N LEU A 123 3.38 -4.46 -8.91
CA LEU A 123 4.69 -5.08 -9.10
C LEU A 123 5.67 -4.14 -9.79
N HIS A 124 5.21 -3.34 -10.75
CA HIS A 124 6.08 -2.31 -11.34
C HIS A 124 6.43 -1.20 -10.34
N LEU A 125 5.48 -0.78 -9.50
CA LEU A 125 5.77 0.15 -8.40
C LEU A 125 6.75 -0.46 -7.40
N TYR A 126 6.52 -1.72 -6.98
CA TYR A 126 7.42 -2.44 -6.09
C TYR A 126 8.85 -2.51 -6.67
N LYS A 127 8.99 -2.85 -7.95
CA LYS A 127 10.28 -2.87 -8.65
C LYS A 127 10.95 -1.50 -8.69
N LEU A 128 10.17 -0.42 -8.80
CA LEU A 128 10.70 0.95 -8.81
C LEU A 128 11.26 1.39 -7.45
N VAL A 129 10.62 0.95 -6.36
CA VAL A 129 10.94 1.38 -4.99
C VAL A 129 11.24 0.19 -4.07
N THR A 130 11.94 -0.82 -4.60
CA THR A 130 12.24 -2.06 -3.89
C THR A 130 12.81 -1.80 -2.50
N PRO A 131 12.15 -2.23 -1.42
CA PRO A 131 12.70 -2.11 -0.08
C PRO A 131 13.86 -3.08 0.12
N SER A 132 14.85 -2.67 0.90
CA SER A 132 16.00 -3.53 1.26
C SER A 132 15.61 -4.63 2.25
N LEU A 133 14.57 -4.39 3.04
CA LEU A 133 14.06 -5.34 4.04
C LEU A 133 12.57 -5.13 4.22
N SER A 134 11.81 -6.20 4.32
CA SER A 134 10.42 -6.17 4.77
C SER A 134 10.27 -6.93 6.09
N ILE A 135 9.59 -6.32 7.08
CA ILE A 135 9.27 -6.93 8.37
C ILE A 135 7.77 -6.86 8.55
N VAL A 136 7.10 -7.99 8.39
CA VAL A 136 5.64 -8.08 8.42
C VAL A 136 5.15 -8.31 9.84
N ASP A 137 4.28 -7.43 10.30
CA ASP A 137 3.50 -7.68 11.51
C ASP A 137 2.29 -8.56 11.15
N ALA A 138 2.37 -9.81 11.55
CA ALA A 138 1.30 -10.80 11.54
C ALA A 138 0.89 -11.19 12.97
N GLY A 139 1.22 -10.39 13.99
CA GLY A 139 0.76 -10.60 15.35
C GLY A 139 -0.77 -10.57 15.42
N LEU A 140 -1.36 -9.40 15.15
CA LEU A 140 -2.79 -9.24 14.95
C LEU A 140 -3.06 -8.95 13.47
N ALA A 141 -3.36 -9.97 12.69
CA ALA A 141 -3.70 -9.87 11.28
C ALA A 141 -5.17 -9.49 11.06
N MET A 142 -5.55 -9.27 9.80
CA MET A 142 -6.96 -9.06 9.41
C MET A 142 -7.39 -10.17 8.44
N GLU A 143 -8.53 -10.78 8.70
CA GLU A 143 -9.16 -11.81 7.87
C GLU A 143 -10.48 -11.33 7.25
N GLY A 144 -11.06 -12.09 6.33
CA GLY A 144 -12.38 -11.80 5.71
C GLY A 144 -12.32 -10.66 4.70
N ASN A 145 -13.29 -9.73 4.75
CA ASN A 145 -13.47 -8.68 3.74
C ASN A 145 -12.58 -7.44 3.95
N GLY A 146 -11.25 -7.65 4.02
CA GLY A 146 -10.31 -6.53 4.08
C GLY A 146 -10.33 -5.64 2.81
N PRO A 147 -9.67 -4.48 2.83
CA PRO A 147 -8.66 -4.05 3.81
C PRO A 147 -9.19 -3.26 5.00
N SER A 148 -10.49 -2.90 5.03
CA SER A 148 -11.07 -2.02 6.06
C SER A 148 -12.27 -2.62 6.80
N SER A 149 -12.88 -3.68 6.26
CA SER A 149 -14.10 -4.31 6.78
C SER A 149 -13.88 -5.78 7.15
N GLY A 150 -12.64 -6.17 7.38
CA GLY A 150 -12.29 -7.49 7.88
C GLY A 150 -12.33 -7.56 9.40
N ASN A 151 -12.14 -8.76 9.92
CA ASN A 151 -12.08 -9.04 11.34
C ASN A 151 -10.62 -9.17 11.80
N PRO A 152 -10.29 -8.75 13.04
CA PRO A 152 -8.97 -9.03 13.59
C PRO A 152 -8.81 -10.53 13.86
N LYS A 153 -7.63 -11.07 13.54
CA LYS A 153 -7.24 -12.45 13.78
C LYS A 153 -5.85 -12.49 14.39
N TRP A 154 -5.75 -13.04 15.59
CA TRP A 154 -4.46 -13.22 16.24
C TRP A 154 -3.71 -14.39 15.61
N LEU A 155 -2.49 -14.14 15.11
CA LEU A 155 -1.57 -15.16 14.60
C LEU A 155 -0.29 -15.26 15.43
N GLY A 156 0.10 -14.17 16.12
CA GLY A 156 1.26 -14.12 16.98
C GLY A 156 2.61 -14.23 16.26
N LEU A 157 2.66 -13.85 14.97
CA LEU A 157 3.84 -14.04 14.12
C LEU A 157 4.46 -12.71 13.65
N LEU A 158 5.78 -12.73 13.50
CA LEU A 158 6.55 -11.78 12.72
C LEU A 158 7.24 -12.51 11.57
N MET A 159 7.27 -11.91 10.40
CA MET A 159 7.97 -12.46 9.24
C MET A 159 8.91 -11.39 8.70
N ALA A 160 10.12 -11.76 8.31
CA ALA A 160 11.08 -10.81 7.75
C ALA A 160 11.88 -11.44 6.60
N GLY A 161 12.31 -10.60 5.66
CA GLY A 161 13.14 -11.00 4.54
C GLY A 161 13.42 -9.85 3.58
N GLU A 162 14.43 -10.02 2.75
CA GLU A 162 14.82 -9.07 1.71
C GLU A 162 13.92 -9.20 0.47
N ASP A 163 13.44 -10.41 0.18
CA ASP A 163 12.50 -10.66 -0.92
C ASP A 163 11.05 -10.56 -0.43
N GLY A 164 10.39 -9.44 -0.73
CA GLY A 164 8.99 -9.22 -0.36
C GLY A 164 8.01 -10.11 -1.13
N VAL A 165 8.39 -10.65 -2.29
CA VAL A 165 7.57 -11.62 -3.03
C VAL A 165 7.59 -12.97 -2.31
N ALA A 166 8.76 -13.40 -1.85
CA ALA A 166 8.90 -14.60 -1.04
C ALA A 166 8.10 -14.52 0.26
N ILE A 167 8.15 -13.36 0.94
CA ILE A 167 7.35 -13.10 2.13
C ILE A 167 5.86 -13.20 1.81
N ASP A 168 5.39 -12.56 0.72
CA ASP A 168 3.98 -12.58 0.33
C ASP A 168 3.51 -14.00 -0.04
N ALA A 169 4.36 -14.80 -0.69
CA ALA A 169 4.07 -16.19 -1.01
C ALA A 169 3.96 -17.06 0.26
N ALA A 170 4.91 -16.91 1.18
CA ALA A 170 4.86 -17.59 2.48
C ALA A 170 3.64 -17.17 3.30
N ALA A 171 3.33 -15.87 3.35
CA ALA A 171 2.15 -15.34 4.03
C ALA A 171 0.84 -15.85 3.41
N ALA A 172 0.75 -15.91 2.08
CA ALA A 172 -0.42 -16.44 1.37
C ALA A 172 -0.67 -17.91 1.73
N ARG A 173 0.37 -18.74 1.71
CA ARG A 173 0.29 -20.16 2.13
C ARG A 173 -0.09 -20.29 3.60
N LEU A 174 0.53 -19.51 4.49
CA LEU A 174 0.24 -19.50 5.92
C LEU A 174 -1.24 -19.29 6.21
N ILE A 175 -1.86 -18.29 5.56
CA ILE A 175 -3.29 -17.99 5.77
C ILE A 175 -4.24 -18.88 4.96
N GLY A 176 -3.71 -19.76 4.11
CA GLY A 176 -4.45 -20.83 3.47
C GLY A 176 -4.79 -20.66 2.00
N PHE A 177 -4.19 -19.69 1.29
CA PHE A 177 -4.31 -19.65 -0.16
C PHE A 177 -3.51 -20.79 -0.80
N PRO A 178 -4.04 -21.39 -1.89
CA PRO A 178 -3.24 -22.26 -2.75
C PRO A 178 -2.09 -21.47 -3.39
N ASP A 179 -1.00 -22.16 -3.68
CA ASP A 179 0.15 -21.55 -4.36
C ASP A 179 -0.26 -20.99 -5.73
N GLY A 180 0.28 -19.84 -6.06
CA GLY A 180 -0.05 -19.12 -7.30
C GLY A 180 -1.48 -18.55 -7.37
N PHE A 181 -2.29 -18.67 -6.32
CA PHE A 181 -3.65 -18.15 -6.31
C PHE A 181 -3.71 -16.62 -6.20
N VAL A 182 -2.77 -16.02 -5.48
CA VAL A 182 -2.64 -14.57 -5.31
C VAL A 182 -1.95 -13.98 -6.54
N ASP A 183 -2.64 -13.09 -7.27
CA ASP A 183 -2.14 -12.55 -8.54
C ASP A 183 -0.80 -11.83 -8.40
N THR A 184 -0.54 -11.13 -7.29
CA THR A 184 0.75 -10.45 -7.07
C THR A 184 1.91 -11.42 -6.97
N THR A 185 1.78 -12.54 -6.27
CA THR A 185 2.87 -13.54 -6.15
C THR A 185 3.05 -14.29 -7.47
N ARG A 186 1.97 -14.74 -8.10
CA ARG A 186 2.02 -15.46 -9.37
C ARG A 186 2.67 -14.62 -10.48
N ILE A 187 2.22 -13.38 -10.67
CA ILE A 187 2.77 -12.51 -11.72
C ILE A 187 4.20 -12.06 -11.39
N ALA A 188 4.54 -11.88 -10.11
CA ALA A 188 5.92 -11.59 -9.71
C ALA A 188 6.88 -12.71 -10.13
N SER A 189 6.49 -13.97 -9.97
CA SER A 189 7.25 -15.12 -10.46
C SER A 189 7.41 -15.11 -11.98
N GLU A 190 6.33 -14.83 -12.72
CA GLU A 190 6.37 -14.68 -14.19
C GLU A 190 7.30 -13.54 -14.65
N MET A 191 7.44 -12.49 -13.82
CA MET A 191 8.31 -11.34 -14.07
C MET A 191 9.75 -11.50 -13.53
N ASN A 192 10.07 -12.61 -12.89
CA ASN A 192 11.34 -12.85 -12.19
C ASN A 192 11.68 -11.73 -11.18
N LEU A 193 10.69 -11.28 -10.41
CA LEU A 193 10.84 -10.21 -9.41
C LEU A 193 11.12 -10.72 -7.99
N GLY A 194 11.08 -12.02 -7.78
CA GLY A 194 11.31 -12.67 -6.50
C GLY A 194 10.83 -14.12 -6.53
N GLU A 195 11.12 -14.88 -5.48
CA GLU A 195 10.75 -16.29 -5.41
C GLU A 195 9.33 -16.46 -4.83
N ALA A 196 8.41 -16.96 -5.65
CA ALA A 196 7.02 -17.20 -5.24
C ALA A 196 6.72 -18.70 -4.98
N ARG A 197 7.66 -19.60 -5.27
CA ARG A 197 7.53 -21.03 -4.98
C ARG A 197 7.95 -21.29 -3.54
N VAL A 198 6.99 -21.55 -2.68
CA VAL A 198 7.24 -21.66 -1.23
C VAL A 198 8.16 -22.83 -0.90
N GLU A 199 8.20 -23.87 -1.74
CA GLU A 199 9.10 -25.02 -1.60
C GLU A 199 10.57 -24.66 -1.78
N GLU A 200 10.85 -23.60 -2.53
CA GLU A 200 12.23 -23.13 -2.78
C GLU A 200 12.69 -22.11 -1.70
N LEU A 201 11.80 -21.70 -0.80
CA LEU A 201 12.13 -20.74 0.24
C LEU A 201 12.93 -21.40 1.37
N ARG A 202 14.03 -20.78 1.73
CA ARG A 202 14.73 -21.12 2.97
C ARG A 202 14.08 -20.37 4.13
N LEU A 203 13.22 -21.07 4.87
CA LEU A 203 12.62 -20.54 6.08
C LEU A 203 13.54 -20.80 7.28
N VAL A 204 13.71 -19.75 8.10
CA VAL A 204 14.53 -19.80 9.33
C VAL A 204 13.68 -19.28 10.48
N GLY A 205 13.67 -19.98 11.61
CA GLY A 205 12.93 -19.62 12.82
C GLY A 205 11.94 -20.71 13.25
N ASP A 206 11.06 -20.36 14.18
CA ASP A 206 10.16 -21.30 14.86
C ASP A 206 8.93 -21.71 14.03
N ALA A 207 8.66 -20.99 12.96
CA ALA A 207 7.52 -21.26 12.12
C ALA A 207 7.87 -22.31 11.06
N ALA A 208 7.72 -23.58 11.39
CA ALA A 208 7.18 -24.46 10.36
C ALA A 208 5.91 -23.75 9.84
N LEU A 209 5.77 -23.55 8.51
CA LEU A 209 4.59 -22.89 7.90
C LEU A 209 3.30 -23.70 8.17
N ALA A 210 2.95 -23.81 9.45
CA ALA A 210 1.69 -24.37 9.88
C ALA A 210 0.60 -23.42 9.39
N ARG A 211 -0.34 -23.95 8.63
CA ARG A 211 -1.50 -23.20 8.15
C ARG A 211 -2.25 -22.59 9.32
N ALA A 212 -2.54 -21.30 9.25
CA ALA A 212 -3.36 -20.63 10.26
C ALA A 212 -4.78 -21.23 10.23
N GLU A 213 -5.16 -21.92 11.30
CA GLU A 213 -6.44 -22.59 11.36
C GLU A 213 -7.60 -21.59 11.37
N GLY A 214 -8.65 -21.92 10.60
CA GLY A 214 -9.89 -21.14 10.56
C GLY A 214 -9.71 -19.70 10.06
N PHE A 215 -8.68 -19.39 9.27
CA PHE A 215 -8.48 -18.07 8.69
C PHE A 215 -9.48 -17.83 7.55
N LEU A 216 -10.27 -16.75 7.64
CA LEU A 216 -11.31 -16.41 6.68
C LEU A 216 -10.70 -15.71 5.46
N LEU A 217 -10.65 -16.42 4.34
CA LEU A 217 -10.11 -15.88 3.09
C LEU A 217 -11.11 -14.96 2.38
N PRO A 218 -10.66 -13.85 1.78
CA PRO A 218 -11.48 -13.04 0.89
C PRO A 218 -11.65 -13.73 -0.46
N SER A 219 -12.63 -13.28 -1.23
CA SER A 219 -12.82 -13.74 -2.60
C SER A 219 -12.89 -12.57 -3.57
N ASN A 220 -12.16 -12.68 -4.67
CA ASN A 220 -12.27 -11.75 -5.80
C ASN A 220 -12.84 -12.42 -7.07
N ARG A 221 -13.42 -13.61 -6.94
CA ARG A 221 -13.94 -14.40 -8.08
C ARG A 221 -14.90 -13.60 -8.94
N VAL A 222 -15.85 -12.89 -8.33
CA VAL A 222 -16.81 -12.05 -9.06
C VAL A 222 -16.09 -10.95 -9.86
N ARG A 223 -15.08 -10.31 -9.27
CA ARG A 223 -14.30 -9.27 -9.96
C ARG A 223 -13.47 -9.81 -11.13
N LYS A 224 -12.98 -11.04 -11.04
CA LYS A 224 -12.27 -11.71 -12.15
C LYS A 224 -13.19 -12.04 -13.32
N LEU A 225 -14.48 -12.22 -13.09
CA LEU A 225 -15.48 -12.52 -14.13
C LEU A 225 -15.97 -11.28 -14.88
N ILE A 226 -15.81 -10.08 -14.31
CA ILE A 226 -16.27 -8.85 -14.95
C ILE A 226 -15.21 -8.37 -15.95
N PRO A 227 -15.52 -8.24 -17.26
CA PRO A 227 -14.56 -7.74 -18.24
C PRO A 227 -14.08 -6.32 -17.91
N GLY A 228 -12.77 -6.07 -18.05
CA GLY A 228 -12.16 -4.77 -17.77
C GLY A 228 -12.85 -3.58 -18.44
N PRO A 229 -13.23 -3.66 -19.74
CA PRO A 229 -13.98 -2.57 -20.41
C PRO A 229 -15.30 -2.24 -19.73
N LEU A 230 -16.04 -3.23 -19.24
CA LEU A 230 -17.30 -3.02 -18.52
C LEU A 230 -17.06 -2.35 -17.15
N VAL A 231 -16.00 -2.77 -16.43
CA VAL A 231 -15.62 -2.10 -15.17
C VAL A 231 -15.27 -0.63 -15.43
N ARG A 232 -14.51 -0.34 -16.49
CA ARG A 232 -14.14 1.05 -16.86
C ARG A 232 -15.37 1.89 -17.25
N LEU A 233 -16.33 1.31 -17.94
CA LEU A 233 -17.58 1.98 -18.30
C LEU A 233 -18.42 2.35 -17.07
N LEU A 234 -18.48 1.47 -16.08
CA LEU A 234 -19.29 1.67 -14.85
C LEU A 234 -18.54 2.45 -13.76
N ALA A 235 -17.21 2.51 -13.80
CA ALA A 235 -16.39 3.19 -12.80
C ALA A 235 -16.79 4.66 -12.55
N PRO A 236 -17.12 5.50 -13.56
CA PRO A 236 -17.54 6.89 -13.35
C PRO A 236 -18.81 7.02 -12.48
N LEU A 237 -19.70 6.02 -12.51
CA LEU A 237 -20.95 6.03 -11.76
C LEU A 237 -20.77 5.85 -10.25
N VAL A 238 -19.67 5.20 -9.84
CA VAL A 238 -19.36 4.90 -8.44
C VAL A 238 -18.16 5.70 -7.91
N THR A 239 -17.62 6.63 -8.71
CA THR A 239 -16.45 7.41 -8.33
C THR A 239 -16.85 8.68 -7.58
N VAL A 240 -16.37 8.82 -6.35
CA VAL A 240 -16.45 10.08 -5.61
C VAL A 240 -15.36 11.02 -6.14
N LYS A 241 -15.78 12.19 -6.63
CA LYS A 241 -14.86 13.27 -7.04
C LYS A 241 -14.82 14.34 -5.95
N PRO A 242 -13.65 14.88 -5.61
CA PRO A 242 -13.58 16.06 -4.78
C PRO A 242 -14.19 17.25 -5.57
N VAL A 243 -14.96 18.09 -4.89
CA VAL A 243 -15.55 19.29 -5.46
C VAL A 243 -15.26 20.45 -4.51
N ILE A 244 -14.85 21.58 -5.05
CA ILE A 244 -14.73 22.82 -4.29
C ILE A 244 -16.13 23.44 -4.25
N ASP A 245 -16.66 23.60 -3.04
CA ASP A 245 -17.93 24.26 -2.80
C ASP A 245 -17.70 25.78 -2.91
N PRO A 246 -18.27 26.48 -3.93
CA PRO A 246 -18.04 27.92 -4.12
C PRO A 246 -18.52 28.76 -2.94
N GLU A 247 -19.61 28.34 -2.27
CA GLU A 247 -20.20 29.09 -1.14
C GLU A 247 -19.31 29.01 0.13
N LYS A 248 -18.47 27.94 0.23
CA LYS A 248 -17.54 27.74 1.35
C LYS A 248 -16.10 28.09 1.01
N CYS A 249 -15.83 28.41 -0.25
CA CYS A 249 -14.49 28.73 -0.71
C CYS A 249 -14.11 30.15 -0.25
N THR A 250 -13.06 30.23 0.56
CA THR A 250 -12.53 31.52 1.05
C THR A 250 -11.54 32.19 0.09
N GLY A 251 -11.27 31.59 -1.07
CA GLY A 251 -10.33 32.09 -2.07
C GLY A 251 -8.85 32.12 -1.66
N ARG A 252 -8.50 31.57 -0.48
CA ARG A 252 -7.12 31.61 0.08
C ARG A 252 -6.10 30.74 -0.64
N GLY A 253 -6.52 29.90 -1.58
CA GLY A 253 -5.61 29.02 -2.35
C GLY A 253 -5.01 27.84 -1.60
N CYS A 254 -5.31 27.64 -0.33
CA CYS A 254 -4.76 26.56 0.49
C CYS A 254 -4.97 25.16 -0.13
N CYS A 255 -6.06 24.98 -0.89
CA CYS A 255 -6.33 23.74 -1.62
C CYS A 255 -5.34 23.52 -2.77
N ALA A 256 -4.86 24.57 -3.43
CA ALA A 256 -3.87 24.49 -4.49
C ALA A 256 -2.45 24.30 -3.92
N GLU A 257 -2.11 25.07 -2.89
CA GLU A 257 -0.80 24.98 -2.22
C GLU A 257 -0.57 23.63 -1.54
N SER A 258 -1.63 23.09 -0.92
CA SER A 258 -1.57 21.78 -0.22
C SER A 258 -1.90 20.59 -1.13
N CYS A 259 -2.11 20.79 -2.42
CA CYS A 259 -2.47 19.72 -3.33
C CYS A 259 -1.23 18.92 -3.76
N PRO A 260 -1.03 17.69 -3.26
CA PRO A 260 0.17 16.89 -3.57
C PRO A 260 0.20 16.42 -5.03
N VAL A 261 -0.87 16.67 -5.78
CA VAL A 261 -1.06 16.19 -7.15
C VAL A 261 -1.26 17.33 -8.16
N GLU A 262 -1.15 18.58 -7.68
CA GLU A 262 -1.21 19.81 -8.49
C GLU A 262 -2.44 19.91 -9.43
N THR A 263 -3.54 19.24 -9.05
CA THR A 263 -4.78 19.24 -9.85
C THR A 263 -5.66 20.46 -9.59
N ASN A 264 -5.35 21.28 -8.58
CA ASN A 264 -6.10 22.48 -8.28
C ASN A 264 -5.44 23.66 -8.98
N ARG A 265 -6.17 24.30 -9.89
CA ARG A 265 -5.69 25.48 -10.61
C ARG A 265 -6.56 26.67 -10.28
N LYS A 266 -5.93 27.85 -10.27
CA LYS A 266 -6.61 29.11 -10.17
C LYS A 266 -7.11 29.50 -11.56
N GLU A 267 -8.43 29.64 -11.70
CA GLU A 267 -9.08 30.18 -12.92
C GLU A 267 -9.80 31.46 -12.56
N GLY A 268 -9.16 32.61 -12.83
CA GLY A 268 -9.70 33.94 -12.44
C GLY A 268 -9.69 34.13 -10.91
N ALA A 269 -10.86 34.38 -10.31
CA ALA A 269 -11.04 34.51 -8.86
C ALA A 269 -11.25 33.15 -8.16
N ASP A 270 -11.56 32.09 -8.91
CA ASP A 270 -11.95 30.78 -8.38
C ASP A 270 -10.83 29.73 -8.51
N TYR A 271 -10.93 28.69 -7.69
CA TYR A 271 -10.09 27.51 -7.79
C TYR A 271 -10.92 26.32 -8.31
N ARG A 272 -10.41 25.62 -9.31
CA ARG A 272 -11.02 24.40 -9.86
C ARG A 272 -10.09 23.20 -9.74
N ILE A 273 -10.71 22.05 -9.59
CA ILE A 273 -10.01 20.74 -9.64
C ILE A 273 -10.04 20.29 -11.11
N VAL A 274 -8.86 20.14 -11.71
CA VAL A 274 -8.66 19.76 -13.11
C VAL A 274 -8.37 18.25 -13.21
#